data_87120b16bebabf448bad3529284d4d33
#
_entry.id   87120b16bebabf448bad3529284d4d33
#
_cell.length_a   1.000
_cell.length_b   1.000
_cell.length_c   1.000
_cell.angle_alpha   90.00
_cell.angle_beta   90.00
_cell.angle_gamma   90.00
#
_symmetry.space_group_name_H-M   'P 1'
#
loop_
_entity.id
_entity.type
_entity.pdbx_description
1 polymer ?
#
loop_
_entity_poly.entity_id
_entity_poly.type
_entity_poly.pdbx_seq_one_letter_code
_entity_poly.pdbx_strand_id
1 'polypeptide(L)'
;GSVALRLDKNILSKLKMPKTVISVTGSSGKGSTCNLIVDIARKQGKSVVFNDKGSNLVTGILTTLLAACNLKGELKQDILVTEIDERYTKLLFKYLKPNYVVITNITRDQPPRHGNFEIVYEEIKKALTKDMHLVLNADDPYTQKFILNSQNKYTLFGIGTNKYTYNDEKFENLNIKYCPKCNSKLLYNYYHCETLGNYYCPNCDFKRRKPLIEVTKLDYEKSFVVVNDEYKFNIPFNTLFEVYNTLAAFTIASLINLNLDEACNTISKMPVNLKIFNKYTYNDRIVYVLNNKAENATTYNQSLLFVKRNTELKTLIIGWKEISRRYNFDDLSWLYDIEFELLSNNEIDKIICIGPQAYDIATRLKYANIEEEKIVVIPLIDEAVKFIKSKTKGNIYGILNFDMVEPFNNNMKGEKSGN
;
A
#
# COMPACT_ATOMS: atom_id res chain seq x y z
N GLY A 1 10.40 23.21 -9.80
CA GLY A 1 10.37 22.23 -10.90
C GLY A 1 9.72 22.79 -12.15
N SER A 2 8.48 23.25 -12.09
CA SER A 2 7.76 23.75 -13.28
C SER A 2 8.44 24.94 -13.94
N VAL A 3 8.90 25.92 -13.17
CA VAL A 3 9.65 27.09 -13.70
C VAL A 3 10.95 26.63 -14.33
N ALA A 4 11.69 25.75 -13.67
CA ALA A 4 12.96 25.25 -14.20
C ALA A 4 12.79 24.52 -15.54
N LEU A 5 11.74 23.71 -15.71
CA LEU A 5 11.43 23.05 -16.98
C LEU A 5 10.99 24.01 -18.09
N ARG A 6 10.39 25.16 -17.74
CA ARG A 6 10.07 26.23 -18.72
C ARG A 6 11.32 26.95 -19.20
N LEU A 7 12.28 27.15 -18.32
CA LEU A 7 13.56 27.82 -18.64
C LEU A 7 14.50 26.88 -19.40
N ASP A 8 14.53 25.62 -19.00
CA ASP A 8 15.39 24.61 -19.61
C ASP A 8 14.72 23.22 -19.60
N LYS A 9 14.20 22.78 -20.73
CA LYS A 9 13.54 21.48 -20.91
C LYS A 9 14.47 20.30 -20.65
N ASN A 10 15.78 20.51 -20.76
CA ASN A 10 16.81 19.48 -20.58
C ASN A 10 17.50 19.54 -19.22
N ILE A 11 16.98 20.29 -18.26
CA ILE A 11 17.63 20.52 -16.96
C ILE A 11 17.91 19.20 -16.22
N LEU A 12 17.02 18.21 -16.31
CA LEU A 12 17.22 16.90 -15.67
C LEU A 12 18.48 16.17 -16.17
N SER A 13 18.83 16.34 -17.45
CA SER A 13 20.02 15.71 -18.02
C SER A 13 21.33 16.36 -17.58
N LYS A 14 21.26 17.55 -16.99
CA LYS A 14 22.41 18.31 -16.47
C LYS A 14 22.73 18.00 -15.02
N LEU A 15 21.82 17.33 -14.32
CA LEU A 15 22.00 16.94 -12.92
C LEU A 15 22.83 15.65 -12.82
N LYS A 16 23.78 15.64 -11.90
CA LYS A 16 24.58 14.46 -11.57
C LYS A 16 24.04 13.82 -10.30
N MET A 17 23.53 12.60 -10.46
CA MET A 17 22.94 11.82 -9.36
C MET A 17 24.03 11.25 -8.46
N PRO A 18 23.71 10.93 -7.19
CA PRO A 18 24.64 10.22 -6.31
C PRO A 18 24.87 8.78 -6.81
N LYS A 19 25.88 8.12 -6.22
CA LYS A 19 26.25 6.76 -6.60
C LYS A 19 25.13 5.74 -6.39
N THR A 20 24.30 5.95 -5.38
CA THR A 20 23.18 5.06 -5.04
C THR A 20 21.86 5.78 -5.30
N VAL A 21 21.10 5.29 -6.27
CA VAL A 21 19.78 5.80 -6.63
C VAL A 21 18.77 4.68 -6.47
N ILE A 22 17.77 4.90 -5.64
CA ILE A 22 16.69 3.95 -5.33
C ILE A 22 15.37 4.61 -5.77
N SER A 23 14.64 3.95 -6.66
CA SER A 23 13.32 4.42 -7.08
C SER A 23 12.24 3.43 -6.65
N VAL A 24 11.18 3.94 -6.06
CA VAL A 24 10.03 3.15 -5.60
C VAL A 24 8.81 3.55 -6.42
N THR A 25 8.18 2.58 -7.05
CA THR A 25 6.97 2.73 -7.85
C THR A 25 5.97 1.61 -7.56
N GLY A 26 4.75 1.70 -8.09
CA GLY A 26 3.66 0.74 -7.87
C GLY A 26 2.38 1.42 -7.41
N SER A 27 1.26 0.70 -7.35
CA SER A 27 -0.07 1.27 -7.09
C SER A 27 -0.20 1.80 -5.66
N SER A 28 0.26 1.06 -4.66
CA SER A 28 0.15 1.41 -3.24
C SER A 28 1.45 1.15 -2.49
N GLY A 29 1.62 1.76 -1.30
CA GLY A 29 2.77 1.52 -0.42
C GLY A 29 4.05 2.27 -0.76
N LYS A 30 4.13 3.01 -1.87
CA LYS A 30 5.32 3.75 -2.32
C LYS A 30 5.90 4.65 -1.22
N GLY A 31 5.07 5.54 -0.68
CA GLY A 31 5.49 6.51 0.34
C GLY A 31 5.95 5.85 1.64
N SER A 32 5.23 4.83 2.12
CA SER A 32 5.62 4.06 3.30
C SER A 32 6.98 3.39 3.10
N THR A 33 7.17 2.71 1.95
CA THR A 33 8.45 2.07 1.62
C THR A 33 9.59 3.08 1.50
N CYS A 34 9.38 4.22 0.85
CA CYS A 34 10.39 5.28 0.74
C CYS A 34 10.79 5.82 2.12
N ASN A 35 9.82 6.16 2.97
CA ASN A 35 10.08 6.68 4.31
C ASN A 35 10.89 5.67 5.14
N LEU A 36 10.53 4.38 5.10
CA LEU A 36 11.28 3.31 5.77
C LEU A 36 12.73 3.25 5.28
N ILE A 37 12.97 3.25 3.97
CA ILE A 37 14.32 3.24 3.39
C ILE A 37 15.12 4.46 3.87
N VAL A 38 14.50 5.64 3.82
CA VAL A 38 15.14 6.91 4.21
C VAL A 38 15.49 6.91 5.69
N ASP A 39 14.57 6.48 6.56
CA ASP A 39 14.80 6.47 8.00
C ASP A 39 15.87 5.46 8.41
N ILE A 40 15.86 4.25 7.84
CA ILE A 40 16.91 3.25 8.06
C ILE A 40 18.28 3.80 7.64
N ALA A 41 18.37 4.42 6.47
CA ALA A 41 19.63 4.95 5.96
C ALA A 41 20.14 6.14 6.80
N ARG A 42 19.27 7.09 7.14
CA ARG A 42 19.63 8.27 7.94
C ARG A 42 20.05 7.91 9.36
N LYS A 43 19.38 6.93 9.99
CA LYS A 43 19.75 6.45 11.33
C LYS A 43 21.15 5.84 11.37
N GLN A 44 21.62 5.34 10.22
CA GLN A 44 22.97 4.80 10.05
C GLN A 44 23.94 5.82 9.43
N GLY A 45 23.66 7.12 9.58
CA GLY A 45 24.57 8.20 9.22
C GLY A 45 24.69 8.49 7.72
N LYS A 46 23.79 7.93 6.87
CA LYS A 46 23.79 8.25 5.44
C LYS A 46 23.07 9.57 5.16
N SER A 47 23.65 10.38 4.31
CA SER A 47 22.99 11.56 3.77
C SER A 47 22.04 11.16 2.64
N VAL A 48 20.74 11.50 2.76
CA VAL A 48 19.70 11.06 1.84
C VAL A 48 18.89 12.20 1.31
N VAL A 49 18.78 12.29 -0.03
CA VAL A 49 17.79 13.13 -0.74
C VAL A 49 16.54 12.32 -0.98
N PHE A 50 15.39 12.90 -0.70
CA PHE A 50 14.08 12.25 -0.89
C PHE A 50 12.99 13.26 -1.25
N ASN A 51 12.16 12.95 -2.24
CA ASN A 51 10.99 13.74 -2.61
C ASN A 51 9.80 13.42 -1.69
N ASP A 52 9.82 13.95 -0.49
CA ASP A 52 8.76 13.79 0.51
C ASP A 52 7.40 14.41 0.08
N LYS A 53 6.38 14.30 0.92
CA LYS A 53 5.06 14.95 0.76
C LYS A 53 4.30 14.59 -0.52
N GLY A 54 4.51 13.39 -1.06
CA GLY A 54 3.78 12.92 -2.25
C GLY A 54 4.14 13.64 -3.55
N SER A 55 5.29 14.30 -3.61
CA SER A 55 5.79 15.03 -4.79
C SER A 55 6.34 14.07 -5.87
N ASN A 56 5.54 13.07 -6.26
CA ASN A 56 5.93 11.93 -7.10
C ASN A 56 5.83 12.16 -8.62
N LEU A 57 5.52 13.40 -9.03
CA LEU A 57 5.52 13.82 -10.43
C LEU A 57 6.86 14.42 -10.82
N VAL A 58 7.13 14.54 -12.12
CA VAL A 58 8.36 15.08 -12.68
C VAL A 58 8.76 16.44 -12.06
N THR A 59 7.79 17.34 -11.93
CA THR A 59 8.03 18.68 -11.38
C THR A 59 8.38 18.67 -9.90
N GLY A 60 7.77 17.78 -9.13
CA GLY A 60 8.06 17.60 -7.71
C GLY A 60 9.46 17.03 -7.49
N ILE A 61 9.77 15.94 -8.19
CA ILE A 61 11.09 15.30 -8.15
C ILE A 61 12.18 16.30 -8.56
N LEU A 62 11.97 17.01 -9.67
CA LEU A 62 12.93 18.04 -10.10
C LEU A 62 13.12 19.15 -9.06
N THR A 63 12.06 19.59 -8.38
CA THR A 63 12.17 20.57 -7.29
C THR A 63 13.09 20.06 -6.19
N THR A 64 12.91 18.80 -5.77
CA THR A 64 13.75 18.16 -4.75
C THR A 64 15.21 18.07 -5.20
N LEU A 65 15.46 17.64 -6.43
CA LEU A 65 16.82 17.52 -6.97
C LEU A 65 17.52 18.87 -7.04
N LEU A 66 16.84 19.92 -7.51
CA LEU A 66 17.38 21.29 -7.60
C LEU A 66 17.65 21.89 -6.21
N ALA A 67 16.82 21.60 -5.22
CA ALA A 67 17.05 22.06 -3.85
C ALA A 67 18.25 21.36 -3.18
N ALA A 68 18.59 20.16 -3.63
CA ALA A 68 19.66 19.35 -3.05
C ALA A 68 21.00 19.43 -3.79
N CYS A 69 21.02 19.88 -5.05
CA CYS A 69 22.23 19.98 -5.83
C CYS A 69 23.04 21.26 -5.53
N ASN A 70 24.35 21.20 -5.79
CA ASN A 70 25.21 22.39 -5.78
C ASN A 70 25.05 23.21 -7.10
N LEU A 71 25.75 24.34 -7.20
CA LEU A 71 25.72 25.21 -8.39
C LEU A 71 26.23 24.54 -9.68
N LYS A 72 26.94 23.42 -9.57
CA LYS A 72 27.38 22.60 -10.71
C LYS A 72 26.37 21.51 -11.10
N GLY A 73 25.19 21.49 -10.45
CA GLY A 73 24.16 20.46 -10.67
C GLY A 73 24.49 19.09 -10.07
N GLU A 74 25.39 19.00 -9.10
CA GLU A 74 25.82 17.74 -8.50
C GLU A 74 25.11 17.50 -7.16
N LEU A 75 24.51 16.34 -6.98
CA LEU A 75 24.00 15.85 -5.71
C LEU A 75 25.15 15.11 -4.98
N LYS A 76 25.59 15.64 -3.84
CA LYS A 76 26.74 15.09 -3.09
C LYS A 76 26.33 14.15 -1.95
N GLN A 77 25.05 13.94 -1.76
CA GLN A 77 24.52 13.00 -0.77
C GLN A 77 24.87 11.56 -1.14
N ASP A 78 24.85 10.66 -0.17
CA ASP A 78 25.18 9.24 -0.37
C ASP A 78 24.12 8.53 -1.21
N ILE A 79 22.85 8.87 -0.97
CA ILE A 79 21.70 8.13 -1.51
C ILE A 79 20.64 9.11 -2.01
N LEU A 80 20.07 8.82 -3.18
CA LEU A 80 18.83 9.41 -3.67
C LEU A 80 17.73 8.36 -3.58
N VAL A 81 16.67 8.63 -2.82
CA VAL A 81 15.42 7.85 -2.81
C VAL A 81 14.35 8.65 -3.52
N THR A 82 13.64 8.02 -4.47
CA THR A 82 12.55 8.70 -5.18
C THR A 82 11.28 7.87 -5.14
N GLU A 83 10.18 8.50 -4.72
CA GLU A 83 8.82 8.03 -4.95
C GLU A 83 8.39 8.48 -6.34
N ILE A 84 8.03 7.55 -7.23
CA ILE A 84 7.67 7.86 -8.62
C ILE A 84 6.29 7.30 -8.95
N ASP A 85 5.41 8.16 -9.47
CA ASP A 85 4.14 7.74 -10.06
C ASP A 85 4.43 6.88 -11.31
N GLU A 86 3.77 5.78 -11.45
CA GLU A 86 4.00 4.70 -12.42
C GLU A 86 4.06 5.22 -13.86
N ARG A 87 3.23 6.21 -14.18
CA ARG A 87 3.13 6.80 -15.53
C ARG A 87 4.32 7.66 -15.92
N TYR A 88 5.10 8.08 -14.94
CA TYR A 88 6.28 8.93 -15.17
C TYR A 88 7.60 8.17 -15.09
N THR A 89 7.56 6.86 -14.82
CA THR A 89 8.76 6.01 -14.74
C THR A 89 9.61 6.10 -16.01
N LYS A 90 9.00 5.94 -17.18
CA LYS A 90 9.69 6.01 -18.47
C LYS A 90 10.44 7.33 -18.70
N LEU A 91 9.83 8.44 -18.27
CA LEU A 91 10.45 9.76 -18.42
C LEU A 91 11.60 9.94 -17.43
N LEU A 92 11.37 9.57 -16.15
CA LEU A 92 12.30 9.83 -15.06
C LEU A 92 13.49 8.86 -15.04
N PHE A 93 13.28 7.58 -15.28
CA PHE A 93 14.36 6.58 -15.26
C PHE A 93 15.45 6.87 -16.29
N LYS A 94 15.12 7.47 -17.42
CA LYS A 94 16.07 7.95 -18.41
C LYS A 94 17.14 8.88 -17.82
N TYR A 95 16.75 9.72 -16.85
CA TYR A 95 17.63 10.70 -16.23
C TYR A 95 18.18 10.24 -14.88
N LEU A 96 17.36 9.62 -14.06
CA LEU A 96 17.74 9.16 -12.72
C LEU A 96 18.64 7.92 -12.77
N LYS A 97 18.44 7.03 -13.75
CA LYS A 97 19.18 5.76 -13.91
C LYS A 97 19.29 4.99 -12.60
N PRO A 98 18.15 4.61 -11.98
CA PRO A 98 18.18 3.99 -10.65
C PRO A 98 18.99 2.69 -10.65
N ASN A 99 19.82 2.49 -9.62
CA ASN A 99 20.49 1.23 -9.37
C ASN A 99 19.49 0.17 -8.89
N TYR A 100 18.52 0.59 -8.07
CA TYR A 100 17.50 -0.28 -7.51
C TYR A 100 16.11 0.27 -7.82
N VAL A 101 15.23 -0.59 -8.30
CA VAL A 101 13.83 -0.28 -8.55
C VAL A 101 12.95 -1.20 -7.70
N VAL A 102 12.29 -0.63 -6.71
CA VAL A 102 11.27 -1.34 -5.92
C VAL A 102 9.92 -1.17 -6.61
N ILE A 103 9.29 -2.29 -6.96
CA ILE A 103 7.91 -2.31 -7.46
C ILE A 103 7.05 -2.92 -6.34
N THR A 104 6.30 -2.08 -5.65
CA THR A 104 5.56 -2.49 -4.44
C THR A 104 4.44 -3.46 -4.77
N ASN A 105 3.60 -3.11 -5.69
CA ASN A 105 2.49 -3.90 -6.24
C ASN A 105 1.91 -3.23 -7.47
N ILE A 106 1.13 -3.98 -8.25
CA ILE A 106 0.33 -3.45 -9.36
C ILE A 106 -1.09 -3.95 -9.18
N THR A 107 -1.98 -3.06 -8.81
CA THR A 107 -3.39 -3.34 -8.57
C THR A 107 -4.26 -2.36 -9.35
N ARG A 108 -5.53 -2.70 -9.52
CA ARG A 108 -6.52 -1.76 -10.04
C ARG A 108 -6.64 -0.60 -9.07
N ASP A 109 -6.26 0.58 -9.52
CA ASP A 109 -6.21 1.80 -8.71
C ASP A 109 -6.80 2.95 -9.50
N GLN A 110 -7.75 3.68 -8.89
CA GLN A 110 -8.41 4.82 -9.50
C GLN A 110 -8.91 4.52 -10.94
N PRO A 111 -9.97 3.70 -11.14
CA PRO A 111 -10.41 3.26 -12.46
C PRO A 111 -10.55 4.36 -13.50
N PRO A 112 -11.09 5.57 -13.19
CA PRO A 112 -11.18 6.65 -14.15
C PRO A 112 -9.82 7.16 -14.65
N ARG A 113 -8.75 6.91 -13.86
CA ARG A 113 -7.41 7.40 -14.15
C ARG A 113 -6.50 6.36 -14.78
N HIS A 114 -6.60 5.12 -14.34
CA HIS A 114 -5.69 4.04 -14.72
C HIS A 114 -6.38 2.88 -15.43
N GLY A 115 -7.70 2.74 -15.25
CA GLY A 115 -8.58 1.75 -15.87
C GLY A 115 -8.08 0.31 -15.81
N ASN A 116 -7.02 0.03 -16.55
CA ASN A 116 -6.43 -1.29 -16.66
C ASN A 116 -5.00 -1.30 -16.07
N PHE A 117 -4.79 -2.12 -15.05
CA PHE A 117 -3.48 -2.33 -14.41
C PHE A 117 -2.42 -2.89 -15.37
N GLU A 118 -2.81 -3.51 -16.49
CA GLU A 118 -1.89 -3.95 -17.53
C GLU A 118 -1.19 -2.76 -18.22
N ILE A 119 -1.87 -1.63 -18.37
CA ILE A 119 -1.26 -0.40 -18.89
C ILE A 119 -0.15 0.08 -17.96
N VAL A 120 -0.40 0.04 -16.64
CA VAL A 120 0.59 0.43 -15.63
C VAL A 120 1.81 -0.50 -15.69
N TYR A 121 1.58 -1.80 -15.78
CA TYR A 121 2.65 -2.78 -15.95
C TYR A 121 3.51 -2.48 -17.18
N GLU A 122 2.88 -2.28 -18.36
CA GLU A 122 3.60 -2.00 -19.60
C GLU A 122 4.40 -0.68 -19.55
N GLU A 123 3.88 0.36 -18.92
CA GLU A 123 4.60 1.64 -18.76
C GLU A 123 5.85 1.48 -17.88
N ILE A 124 5.74 0.77 -16.75
CA ILE A 124 6.91 0.48 -15.90
C ILE A 124 7.89 -0.41 -16.66
N LYS A 125 7.42 -1.47 -17.31
CA LYS A 125 8.26 -2.42 -18.06
C LYS A 125 9.10 -1.73 -19.15
N LYS A 126 8.48 -0.81 -19.90
CA LYS A 126 9.18 0.00 -20.93
C LYS A 126 10.24 0.94 -20.34
N ALA A 127 10.15 1.26 -19.07
CA ALA A 127 11.10 2.13 -18.37
C ALA A 127 12.34 1.38 -17.87
N LEU A 128 12.23 0.06 -17.68
CA LEU A 128 13.31 -0.76 -17.14
C LEU A 128 14.43 -0.97 -18.15
N THR A 129 15.67 -0.82 -17.68
CA THR A 129 16.89 -1.18 -18.44
C THR A 129 17.63 -2.29 -17.71
N LYS A 130 18.43 -3.06 -18.43
CA LYS A 130 19.15 -4.25 -17.91
C LYS A 130 20.05 -3.97 -16.69
N ASP A 131 20.48 -2.73 -16.55
CA ASP A 131 21.40 -2.32 -15.45
C ASP A 131 20.67 -2.06 -14.13
N MET A 132 19.33 -2.00 -14.15
CA MET A 132 18.52 -1.79 -12.96
C MET A 132 18.30 -3.11 -12.21
N HIS A 133 18.49 -3.10 -10.90
CA HIS A 133 18.22 -4.23 -10.04
C HIS A 133 16.79 -4.12 -9.50
N LEU A 134 15.94 -5.11 -9.78
CA LEU A 134 14.54 -5.11 -9.38
C LEU A 134 14.37 -5.70 -7.97
N VAL A 135 13.58 -5.06 -7.14
CA VAL A 135 13.18 -5.56 -5.81
C VAL A 135 11.68 -5.79 -5.83
N LEU A 136 11.26 -7.05 -5.73
CA LEU A 136 9.91 -7.49 -6.04
C LEU A 136 9.35 -8.42 -4.95
N ASN A 137 8.02 -8.41 -4.81
CA ASN A 137 7.31 -9.34 -3.93
C ASN A 137 7.21 -10.73 -4.60
N ALA A 138 7.76 -11.76 -3.95
CA ALA A 138 7.68 -13.14 -4.42
C ALA A 138 6.25 -13.70 -4.38
N ASP A 139 5.44 -13.20 -3.46
CA ASP A 139 4.08 -13.70 -3.20
C ASP A 139 3.06 -13.14 -4.19
N ASP A 140 3.46 -12.14 -4.98
CA ASP A 140 2.60 -11.51 -6.00
C ASP A 140 2.94 -12.04 -7.40
N PRO A 141 2.09 -12.88 -7.99
CA PRO A 141 2.33 -13.40 -9.33
C PRO A 141 2.38 -12.29 -10.39
N TYR A 142 1.75 -11.14 -10.13
CA TYR A 142 1.74 -10.03 -11.07
C TYR A 142 3.09 -9.31 -11.13
N THR A 143 3.73 -9.06 -10.00
CA THR A 143 5.07 -8.46 -9.98
C THR A 143 6.13 -9.42 -10.55
N GLN A 144 5.92 -10.74 -10.46
CA GLN A 144 6.81 -11.71 -11.08
C GLN A 144 6.82 -11.66 -12.63
N LYS A 145 5.83 -11.04 -13.27
CA LYS A 145 5.84 -10.78 -14.73
C LYS A 145 7.03 -9.93 -15.15
N PHE A 146 7.55 -9.04 -14.30
CA PHE A 146 8.69 -8.18 -14.62
C PHE A 146 10.00 -8.95 -14.85
N ILE A 147 10.12 -10.15 -14.31
CA ILE A 147 11.31 -10.98 -14.48
C ILE A 147 11.13 -12.09 -15.51
N LEU A 148 9.93 -12.24 -16.08
CA LEU A 148 9.73 -13.13 -17.22
C LEU A 148 10.41 -12.54 -18.46
N ASN A 149 11.34 -13.29 -19.02
CA ASN A 149 12.13 -12.87 -20.21
C ASN A 149 12.92 -11.57 -19.99
N SER A 150 13.24 -11.22 -18.74
CA SER A 150 14.05 -10.06 -18.39
C SER A 150 15.50 -10.45 -18.15
N GLN A 151 16.42 -9.53 -18.50
CA GLN A 151 17.85 -9.62 -18.19
C GLN A 151 18.22 -8.87 -16.89
N ASN A 152 17.25 -8.28 -16.22
CA ASN A 152 17.48 -7.56 -14.97
C ASN A 152 17.94 -8.50 -13.85
N LYS A 153 18.90 -8.06 -13.06
CA LYS A 153 19.10 -8.63 -11.72
C LYS A 153 17.87 -8.35 -10.87
N TYR A 154 17.54 -9.26 -10.00
CA TYR A 154 16.40 -9.07 -9.08
C TYR A 154 16.65 -9.70 -7.72
N THR A 155 16.00 -9.17 -6.72
CA THR A 155 15.90 -9.73 -5.37
C THR A 155 14.44 -9.79 -4.96
N LEU A 156 14.07 -10.92 -4.40
CA LEU A 156 12.70 -11.18 -3.97
C LEU A 156 12.59 -11.13 -2.46
N PHE A 157 11.51 -10.51 -1.97
CA PHE A 157 11.06 -10.61 -0.60
C PHE A 157 9.67 -11.27 -0.56
N GLY A 158 9.29 -11.85 0.58
CA GLY A 158 7.99 -12.50 0.72
C GLY A 158 7.70 -12.94 2.14
N ILE A 159 6.53 -13.55 2.33
CA ILE A 159 6.05 -14.06 3.60
C ILE A 159 5.87 -15.56 3.47
N GLY A 160 6.45 -16.32 4.39
CA GLY A 160 6.25 -17.75 4.49
C GLY A 160 4.89 -18.11 5.10
N THR A 161 4.61 -19.39 5.15
CA THR A 161 3.41 -19.90 5.82
C THR A 161 3.37 -19.48 7.28
N ASN A 162 2.21 -19.07 7.77
CA ASN A 162 2.00 -18.62 9.15
C ASN A 162 0.54 -18.86 9.58
N LYS A 163 0.22 -18.59 10.85
CA LYS A 163 -1.14 -18.82 11.41
C LYS A 163 -2.27 -18.06 10.73
N TYR A 164 -1.95 -17.06 9.91
CA TYR A 164 -2.94 -16.22 9.19
C TYR A 164 -3.07 -16.59 7.72
N THR A 165 -2.28 -17.55 7.24
CA THR A 165 -2.47 -18.11 5.89
C THR A 165 -3.73 -18.99 5.82
N TYR A 166 -4.30 -19.09 4.64
CA TYR A 166 -5.46 -19.94 4.39
C TYR A 166 -5.29 -20.66 3.06
N ASN A 167 -5.98 -21.82 2.92
CA ASN A 167 -5.84 -22.71 1.76
C ASN A 167 -6.95 -22.52 0.74
N ASP A 168 -8.08 -21.94 1.15
CA ASP A 168 -9.24 -21.75 0.30
C ASP A 168 -9.23 -20.40 -0.37
N GLU A 169 -9.67 -20.33 -1.63
CA GLU A 169 -9.87 -19.09 -2.35
C GLU A 169 -11.02 -18.29 -1.70
N LYS A 170 -10.71 -17.15 -1.10
CA LYS A 170 -11.68 -16.30 -0.37
C LYS A 170 -12.06 -15.03 -1.10
N PHE A 171 -11.39 -14.74 -2.20
CA PHE A 171 -11.58 -13.54 -3.01
C PHE A 171 -12.00 -13.96 -4.42
N GLU A 172 -13.10 -13.39 -4.90
CA GLU A 172 -13.60 -13.67 -6.25
C GLU A 172 -12.99 -12.73 -7.29
N ASN A 173 -12.75 -11.48 -6.92
CA ASN A 173 -12.24 -10.44 -7.81
C ASN A 173 -10.71 -10.34 -7.73
N LEU A 174 -10.03 -11.22 -8.45
CA LEU A 174 -8.59 -11.28 -8.43
C LEU A 174 -7.95 -10.50 -9.58
N ASN A 175 -6.93 -9.71 -9.29
CA ASN A 175 -6.15 -8.97 -10.30
C ASN A 175 -5.46 -9.91 -11.31
N ILE A 176 -5.06 -11.10 -10.88
CA ILE A 176 -4.47 -12.12 -11.75
C ILE A 176 -4.95 -13.52 -11.35
N LYS A 177 -5.76 -14.13 -12.18
CA LYS A 177 -6.24 -15.52 -12.02
C LYS A 177 -5.43 -16.50 -12.87
N TYR A 178 -4.81 -16.02 -13.94
CA TYR A 178 -4.21 -16.85 -14.96
C TYR A 178 -2.69 -16.64 -15.04
N CYS A 179 -2.00 -17.72 -15.38
CA CYS A 179 -0.57 -17.71 -15.55
C CYS A 179 -0.16 -16.75 -16.67
N PRO A 180 0.76 -15.80 -16.41
CA PRO A 180 1.21 -14.84 -17.42
C PRO A 180 2.08 -15.47 -18.51
N LYS A 181 2.46 -16.77 -18.35
CA LYS A 181 3.30 -17.50 -19.32
C LYS A 181 2.48 -18.37 -20.26
N CYS A 182 1.45 -19.06 -19.77
CA CYS A 182 0.69 -20.04 -20.56
C CYS A 182 -0.84 -19.89 -20.44
N ASN A 183 -1.33 -18.88 -19.73
CA ASN A 183 -2.75 -18.55 -19.55
C ASN A 183 -3.59 -19.63 -18.85
N SER A 184 -2.98 -20.60 -18.17
CA SER A 184 -3.71 -21.59 -17.35
C SER A 184 -4.08 -20.97 -16.00
N LYS A 185 -5.16 -21.39 -15.38
CA LYS A 185 -5.53 -20.93 -14.02
C LYS A 185 -4.39 -21.24 -13.05
N LEU A 186 -3.99 -20.24 -12.26
CA LEU A 186 -3.02 -20.42 -11.17
C LEU A 186 -3.67 -21.17 -10.02
N LEU A 187 -2.91 -22.06 -9.40
CA LEU A 187 -3.25 -22.77 -8.19
C LEU A 187 -2.36 -22.29 -7.04
N TYR A 188 -2.82 -22.47 -5.81
CA TYR A 188 -2.14 -21.99 -4.62
C TYR A 188 -2.00 -23.09 -3.57
N ASN A 189 -0.82 -23.18 -2.98
CA ASN A 189 -0.61 -23.98 -1.78
C ASN A 189 -1.17 -23.28 -0.54
N TYR A 190 -1.12 -21.94 -0.52
CA TYR A 190 -1.76 -21.10 0.49
C TYR A 190 -1.86 -19.64 -0.02
N TYR A 191 -2.78 -18.91 0.59
CA TYR A 191 -2.99 -17.48 0.35
C TYR A 191 -2.66 -16.67 1.59
N HIS A 192 -2.22 -15.42 1.39
CA HIS A 192 -2.14 -14.37 2.41
C HIS A 192 -3.30 -13.38 2.29
N CYS A 193 -3.60 -12.95 1.09
CA CYS A 193 -4.69 -12.04 0.73
C CYS A 193 -4.83 -11.98 -0.80
N GLU A 194 -6.05 -12.03 -1.31
CA GLU A 194 -6.30 -11.96 -2.76
C GLU A 194 -5.39 -12.95 -3.52
N THR A 195 -4.62 -12.44 -4.47
CA THR A 195 -3.66 -13.23 -5.25
C THR A 195 -2.28 -13.36 -4.60
N LEU A 196 -2.09 -12.82 -3.40
CA LEU A 196 -0.81 -12.92 -2.69
C LEU A 196 -0.70 -14.25 -1.98
N GLY A 197 0.35 -15.01 -2.25
CA GLY A 197 0.56 -16.29 -1.60
C GLY A 197 1.57 -17.20 -2.31
N ASN A 198 1.47 -18.50 -2.06
CA ASN A 198 2.33 -19.50 -2.69
C ASN A 198 1.62 -20.13 -3.88
N TYR A 199 1.71 -19.46 -5.01
CA TYR A 199 1.10 -19.85 -6.27
C TYR A 199 2.02 -20.73 -7.14
N TYR A 200 1.38 -21.53 -8.00
CA TYR A 200 2.04 -22.27 -9.08
C TYR A 200 1.11 -22.45 -10.26
N CYS A 201 1.70 -22.64 -11.44
CA CYS A 201 0.98 -23.01 -12.63
C CYS A 201 1.01 -24.53 -12.81
N PRO A 202 -0.13 -25.22 -13.02
CA PRO A 202 -0.14 -26.66 -13.23
C PRO A 202 0.42 -27.08 -14.60
N ASN A 203 0.52 -26.15 -15.57
CA ASN A 203 0.85 -26.47 -16.95
C ASN A 203 2.22 -25.92 -17.40
N CYS A 204 2.93 -25.14 -16.57
CA CYS A 204 4.28 -24.67 -16.86
C CYS A 204 5.07 -24.43 -15.58
N ASP A 205 6.32 -23.99 -15.73
CA ASP A 205 7.27 -23.76 -14.62
C ASP A 205 7.03 -22.45 -13.84
N PHE A 206 6.00 -21.67 -14.18
CA PHE A 206 5.70 -20.43 -13.48
C PHE A 206 5.15 -20.72 -12.08
N LYS A 207 5.88 -20.27 -11.07
CA LYS A 207 5.53 -20.45 -9.66
C LYS A 207 6.18 -19.40 -8.79
N ARG A 208 5.68 -19.26 -7.56
CA ARG A 208 6.36 -18.48 -6.51
C ARG A 208 7.82 -18.93 -6.41
N ARG A 209 8.72 -17.99 -6.59
CA ARG A 209 10.16 -18.22 -6.40
C ARG A 209 10.52 -18.01 -4.93
N LYS A 210 11.51 -18.76 -4.44
CA LYS A 210 12.00 -18.59 -3.06
C LYS A 210 12.56 -17.16 -2.88
N PRO A 211 12.04 -16.38 -1.93
CA PRO A 211 12.59 -15.06 -1.64
C PRO A 211 13.93 -15.16 -0.92
N LEU A 212 14.77 -14.13 -1.09
CA LEU A 212 15.99 -13.97 -0.31
C LEU A 212 15.69 -13.46 1.10
N ILE A 213 14.71 -12.60 1.19
CA ILE A 213 14.24 -11.98 2.46
C ILE A 213 12.83 -12.51 2.70
N GLU A 214 12.68 -13.41 3.67
CA GLU A 214 11.41 -14.07 3.94
C GLU A 214 10.98 -13.90 5.41
N VAL A 215 9.75 -13.47 5.63
CA VAL A 215 9.16 -13.55 6.97
C VAL A 215 8.88 -15.02 7.29
N THR A 216 9.55 -15.54 8.30
CA THR A 216 9.40 -16.91 8.80
C THR A 216 8.45 -17.00 9.99
N LYS A 217 8.27 -15.89 10.76
CA LYS A 217 7.26 -15.80 11.83
C LYS A 217 6.56 -14.46 11.75
N LEU A 218 5.23 -14.50 11.84
CA LEU A 218 4.36 -13.32 11.87
C LEU A 218 3.38 -13.45 13.03
N ASP A 219 3.32 -12.44 13.88
CA ASP A 219 2.36 -12.36 14.96
C ASP A 219 1.76 -10.95 15.03
N TYR A 220 0.53 -10.81 14.55
CA TYR A 220 -0.18 -9.53 14.59
C TYR A 220 -0.65 -9.14 16.00
N GLU A 221 -0.92 -10.11 16.89
CA GLU A 221 -1.37 -9.82 18.26
C GLU A 221 -0.23 -9.21 19.07
N LYS A 222 0.98 -9.73 18.88
CA LYS A 222 2.20 -9.25 19.52
C LYS A 222 2.95 -8.23 18.67
N SER A 223 2.41 -7.89 17.49
CA SER A 223 2.92 -6.87 16.58
C SER A 223 4.40 -7.05 16.21
N PHE A 224 4.83 -8.29 15.87
CA PHE A 224 6.20 -8.54 15.42
C PHE A 224 6.29 -9.49 14.23
N VAL A 225 7.42 -9.40 13.53
CA VAL A 225 7.86 -10.36 12.51
C VAL A 225 9.26 -10.85 12.81
N VAL A 226 9.58 -12.06 12.30
CA VAL A 226 10.94 -12.59 12.22
C VAL A 226 11.24 -12.84 10.76
N VAL A 227 12.36 -12.34 10.29
CA VAL A 227 12.86 -12.49 8.93
C VAL A 227 14.03 -13.46 8.92
N ASN A 228 13.99 -14.46 8.03
CA ASN A 228 15.03 -15.49 7.84
C ASN A 228 15.43 -16.22 9.13
N ASP A 229 14.51 -16.35 10.09
CA ASP A 229 14.75 -16.91 11.46
C ASP A 229 15.80 -16.17 12.28
N GLU A 230 16.28 -15.03 11.83
CA GLU A 230 17.40 -14.28 12.42
C GLU A 230 16.99 -12.89 12.91
N TYR A 231 16.36 -12.10 12.04
CA TYR A 231 16.06 -10.69 12.30
C TYR A 231 14.65 -10.51 12.85
N LYS A 232 14.53 -10.07 14.11
CA LYS A 232 13.24 -9.79 14.74
C LYS A 232 13.03 -8.29 14.91
N PHE A 233 11.86 -7.81 14.51
CA PHE A 233 11.44 -6.42 14.74
C PHE A 233 9.94 -6.29 14.93
N ASN A 234 9.54 -5.23 15.62
CA ASN A 234 8.13 -4.88 15.78
C ASN A 234 7.62 -4.19 14.53
N ILE A 235 6.38 -4.49 14.17
CA ILE A 235 5.67 -3.81 13.08
C ILE A 235 4.72 -2.78 13.69
N PRO A 236 4.76 -1.51 13.23
CA PRO A 236 3.89 -0.45 13.78
C PRO A 236 2.42 -0.68 13.47
N PHE A 237 2.10 -1.46 12.44
CA PHE A 237 0.75 -1.77 11.99
C PHE A 237 0.53 -3.25 11.79
N ASN A 238 -0.66 -3.70 12.14
CA ASN A 238 -1.08 -5.10 11.99
C ASN A 238 -1.74 -5.37 10.64
N THR A 239 -1.21 -4.77 9.56
CA THR A 239 -1.69 -5.00 8.19
C THR A 239 -0.65 -5.71 7.33
N LEU A 240 -1.12 -6.55 6.43
CA LEU A 240 -0.25 -7.34 5.55
C LEU A 240 0.62 -6.46 4.64
N PHE A 241 0.03 -5.36 4.12
CA PHE A 241 0.79 -4.47 3.23
C PHE A 241 1.90 -3.72 3.94
N GLU A 242 1.73 -3.40 5.23
CA GLU A 242 2.82 -2.78 6.00
C GLU A 242 3.98 -3.76 6.20
N VAL A 243 3.68 -5.04 6.38
CA VAL A 243 4.73 -6.07 6.39
C VAL A 243 5.47 -6.09 5.05
N TYR A 244 4.77 -6.08 3.91
CA TYR A 244 5.43 -6.05 2.60
C TYR A 244 6.22 -4.77 2.35
N ASN A 245 5.71 -3.60 2.73
CA ASN A 245 6.45 -2.33 2.63
C ASN A 245 7.73 -2.37 3.46
N THR A 246 7.65 -2.93 4.66
CA THR A 246 8.80 -3.11 5.56
C THR A 246 9.81 -4.08 4.97
N LEU A 247 9.38 -5.22 4.42
CA LEU A 247 10.28 -6.17 3.76
C LEU A 247 10.97 -5.56 2.55
N ALA A 248 10.27 -4.78 1.75
CA ALA A 248 10.87 -4.08 0.62
C ALA A 248 11.99 -3.13 1.06
N ALA A 249 11.75 -2.35 2.13
CA ALA A 249 12.75 -1.45 2.70
C ALA A 249 13.92 -2.20 3.34
N PHE A 250 13.64 -3.28 4.07
CA PHE A 250 14.67 -4.15 4.67
C PHE A 250 15.53 -4.82 3.59
N THR A 251 14.92 -5.24 2.47
CA THR A 251 15.64 -5.79 1.31
C THR A 251 16.59 -4.75 0.71
N ILE A 252 16.15 -3.51 0.55
CA ILE A 252 17.03 -2.42 0.09
C ILE A 252 18.17 -2.19 1.08
N ALA A 253 17.90 -2.18 2.40
CA ALA A 253 18.95 -2.02 3.41
C ALA A 253 20.03 -3.11 3.28
N SER A 254 19.62 -4.37 3.06
CA SER A 254 20.54 -5.49 2.80
C SER A 254 21.36 -5.27 1.51
N LEU A 255 20.72 -4.87 0.41
CA LEU A 255 21.38 -4.69 -0.88
C LEU A 255 22.39 -3.54 -0.93
N ILE A 256 22.20 -2.51 -0.12
CA ILE A 256 23.15 -1.39 0.01
C ILE A 256 24.10 -1.52 1.21
N ASN A 257 24.20 -2.72 1.79
CA ASN A 257 25.10 -3.08 2.88
C ASN A 257 24.93 -2.20 4.14
N LEU A 258 23.71 -1.88 4.54
CA LEU A 258 23.40 -1.29 5.83
C LEU A 258 23.37 -2.39 6.90
N ASN A 259 23.63 -2.01 8.15
CA ASN A 259 23.51 -2.91 9.29
C ASN A 259 22.05 -3.31 9.50
N LEU A 260 21.74 -4.61 9.44
CA LEU A 260 20.37 -5.11 9.49
C LEU A 260 19.80 -5.11 10.92
N ASP A 261 20.64 -5.27 11.96
CA ASP A 261 20.19 -5.14 13.34
C ASP A 261 19.77 -3.70 13.66
N GLU A 262 20.55 -2.73 13.19
CA GLU A 262 20.16 -1.31 13.29
C GLU A 262 18.91 -0.99 12.47
N ALA A 263 18.73 -1.63 11.32
CA ALA A 263 17.50 -1.53 10.55
C ALA A 263 16.29 -2.07 11.35
N CYS A 264 16.43 -3.24 11.99
CA CYS A 264 15.41 -3.81 12.89
C CYS A 264 15.04 -2.87 14.03
N ASN A 265 16.07 -2.28 14.68
CA ASN A 265 15.89 -1.30 15.75
C ASN A 265 15.17 -0.04 15.26
N THR A 266 15.51 0.43 14.06
CA THR A 266 14.88 1.61 13.45
C THR A 266 13.42 1.34 13.17
N ILE A 267 13.10 0.24 12.50
CA ILE A 267 11.73 -0.18 12.17
C ILE A 267 10.89 -0.32 13.45
N SER A 268 11.44 -1.00 14.47
CA SER A 268 10.72 -1.24 15.74
C SER A 268 10.38 0.04 16.52
N LYS A 269 11.12 1.11 16.30
CA LYS A 269 10.93 2.40 16.97
C LYS A 269 10.13 3.40 16.14
N MET A 270 9.72 3.03 14.93
CA MET A 270 8.94 3.93 14.09
C MET A 270 7.59 4.23 14.74
N PRO A 271 7.20 5.51 14.76
CA PRO A 271 5.88 5.87 15.25
C PRO A 271 4.81 5.32 14.31
N VAL A 272 3.69 4.92 14.89
CA VAL A 272 2.48 4.60 14.11
C VAL A 272 2.14 5.80 13.24
N ASN A 273 2.05 5.60 11.93
CA ASN A 273 1.64 6.66 11.03
C ASN A 273 0.13 6.94 11.21
N LEU A 274 -0.19 7.93 12.03
CA LEU A 274 -1.58 8.30 12.36
C LEU A 274 -2.40 8.71 11.12
N LYS A 275 -1.74 9.00 10.00
CA LYS A 275 -2.45 9.24 8.72
C LYS A 275 -3.00 7.96 8.09
N ILE A 276 -2.47 6.78 8.47
CA ILE A 276 -2.90 5.48 7.94
C ILE A 276 -3.77 4.74 8.94
N PHE A 277 -3.42 4.83 10.22
CA PHE A 277 -4.10 4.09 11.28
C PHE A 277 -4.19 4.91 12.56
N ASN A 278 -5.39 4.99 13.14
CA ASN A 278 -5.61 5.60 14.44
C ASN A 278 -6.26 4.58 15.37
N LYS A 279 -5.80 4.57 16.62
CA LYS A 279 -6.40 3.77 17.68
C LYS A 279 -6.52 4.64 18.95
N TYR A 280 -7.72 4.70 19.52
CA TYR A 280 -7.98 5.40 20.77
C TYR A 280 -9.21 4.82 21.47
N THR A 281 -9.48 5.23 22.68
CA THR A 281 -10.65 4.78 23.46
C THR A 281 -11.70 5.88 23.49
N TYR A 282 -12.96 5.48 23.30
CA TYR A 282 -14.14 6.30 23.52
C TYR A 282 -15.06 5.60 24.51
N ASN A 283 -15.20 6.13 25.71
CA ASN A 283 -15.77 5.43 26.87
C ASN A 283 -15.05 4.08 27.03
N ASP A 284 -15.77 2.97 27.10
CA ASP A 284 -15.21 1.62 27.24
C ASP A 284 -14.98 0.92 25.87
N ARG A 285 -15.13 1.64 24.78
CA ARG A 285 -15.02 1.11 23.40
C ARG A 285 -13.71 1.52 22.78
N ILE A 286 -13.03 0.58 22.13
CA ILE A 286 -11.85 0.89 21.31
C ILE A 286 -12.31 1.36 19.94
N VAL A 287 -11.75 2.47 19.48
CA VAL A 287 -11.98 3.02 18.15
C VAL A 287 -10.74 2.77 17.30
N TYR A 288 -10.92 2.05 16.21
CA TYR A 288 -9.93 1.83 15.17
C TYR A 288 -10.34 2.61 13.93
N VAL A 289 -9.46 3.43 13.38
CA VAL A 289 -9.71 4.14 12.12
C VAL A 289 -8.63 3.76 11.11
N LEU A 290 -9.08 3.10 10.06
CA LEU A 290 -8.25 2.65 8.95
C LEU A 290 -8.45 3.61 7.77
N ASN A 291 -7.36 4.28 7.38
CA ASN A 291 -7.39 5.20 6.26
C ASN A 291 -7.13 4.46 4.96
N ASN A 292 -8.11 4.47 4.09
CA ASN A 292 -8.07 3.80 2.81
C ASN A 292 -7.81 4.80 1.69
N LYS A 293 -7.12 4.34 0.65
CA LYS A 293 -6.94 5.12 -0.56
C LYS A 293 -8.26 5.11 -1.34
N ALA A 294 -8.73 6.29 -1.73
CA ALA A 294 -9.91 6.40 -2.56
C ALA A 294 -9.77 5.57 -3.85
N GLU A 295 -10.85 4.94 -4.28
CA GLU A 295 -10.95 4.14 -5.52
C GLU A 295 -9.92 2.99 -5.60
N ASN A 296 -9.52 2.43 -4.45
CA ASN A 296 -8.57 1.33 -4.38
C ASN A 296 -9.12 0.17 -3.53
N ALA A 297 -9.75 -0.80 -4.16
CA ALA A 297 -10.38 -1.94 -3.48
C ALA A 297 -9.40 -2.72 -2.59
N THR A 298 -8.14 -2.86 -3.01
CA THR A 298 -7.12 -3.58 -2.26
C THR A 298 -6.90 -2.99 -0.86
N THR A 299 -6.94 -1.66 -0.69
CA THR A 299 -6.79 -1.06 0.64
C THR A 299 -8.00 -1.33 1.53
N TYR A 300 -9.20 -1.36 0.95
CA TYR A 300 -10.43 -1.74 1.66
C TYR A 300 -10.42 -3.22 2.05
N ASN A 301 -10.01 -4.12 1.17
CA ASN A 301 -9.86 -5.54 1.46
C ASN A 301 -8.91 -5.81 2.62
N GLN A 302 -7.82 -5.05 2.71
CA GLN A 302 -6.91 -5.08 3.86
C GLN A 302 -7.60 -4.65 5.17
N SER A 303 -8.39 -3.59 5.12
CA SER A 303 -9.15 -3.10 6.27
C SER A 303 -10.20 -4.14 6.70
N LEU A 304 -10.87 -4.78 5.75
CA LEU A 304 -11.82 -5.85 6.03
C LEU A 304 -11.15 -7.08 6.66
N LEU A 305 -9.95 -7.46 6.19
CA LEU A 305 -9.18 -8.53 6.82
C LEU A 305 -8.75 -8.19 8.25
N PHE A 306 -8.38 -6.93 8.51
CA PHE A 306 -8.10 -6.46 9.87
C PHE A 306 -9.35 -6.59 10.76
N VAL A 307 -10.50 -6.14 10.28
CA VAL A 307 -11.78 -6.28 11.00
C VAL A 307 -12.13 -7.73 11.25
N LYS A 308 -11.95 -8.60 10.26
CA LYS A 308 -12.27 -10.03 10.35
C LYS A 308 -11.45 -10.77 11.41
N ARG A 309 -10.20 -10.38 11.63
CA ARG A 309 -9.32 -11.01 12.63
C ARG A 309 -9.76 -10.75 14.06
N ASN A 310 -10.47 -9.67 14.30
CA ASN A 310 -11.02 -9.34 15.61
C ASN A 310 -12.39 -10.00 15.75
N THR A 311 -12.58 -10.81 16.76
CA THR A 311 -13.79 -11.65 16.92
C THR A 311 -14.85 -11.03 17.83
N GLU A 312 -14.49 -9.98 18.58
CA GLU A 312 -15.42 -9.29 19.47
C GLU A 312 -16.54 -8.53 18.71
N LEU A 313 -17.63 -8.23 19.42
CA LEU A 313 -18.73 -7.41 18.89
C LEU A 313 -18.22 -6.05 18.43
N LYS A 314 -18.67 -5.61 17.26
CA LYS A 314 -18.17 -4.39 16.61
C LYS A 314 -19.24 -3.64 15.85
N THR A 315 -19.01 -2.35 15.74
CA THR A 315 -19.73 -1.41 14.86
C THR A 315 -18.76 -0.95 13.77
N LEU A 316 -19.19 -0.97 12.53
CA LEU A 316 -18.41 -0.43 11.41
C LEU A 316 -19.00 0.88 10.93
N ILE A 317 -18.14 1.79 10.47
CA ILE A 317 -18.53 2.95 9.66
C ILE A 317 -17.68 2.93 8.38
N ILE A 318 -18.35 3.01 7.22
CA ILE A 318 -17.73 2.86 5.91
C ILE A 318 -18.16 4.02 5.02
N GLY A 319 -17.21 4.69 4.40
CA GLY A 319 -17.51 5.71 3.40
C GLY A 319 -16.37 6.65 3.05
N TRP A 320 -16.69 7.58 2.16
CA TRP A 320 -15.78 8.58 1.60
C TRP A 320 -16.54 9.85 1.25
N LYS A 321 -15.82 10.97 1.15
CA LYS A 321 -16.38 12.26 0.80
C LYS A 321 -16.46 12.43 -0.72
N GLU A 322 -15.39 12.05 -1.42
CA GLU A 322 -15.26 12.17 -2.87
C GLU A 322 -14.64 10.91 -3.46
N ILE A 323 -15.19 10.43 -4.57
CA ILE A 323 -14.61 9.31 -5.31
C ILE A 323 -13.44 9.80 -6.15
N SER A 324 -13.62 10.85 -6.94
CA SER A 324 -12.56 11.41 -7.76
C SER A 324 -12.50 12.92 -7.67
N ARG A 325 -11.34 13.45 -7.29
CA ARG A 325 -11.07 14.89 -7.25
C ARG A 325 -10.76 15.49 -8.64
N ARG A 326 -10.58 14.66 -9.65
CA ARG A 326 -10.02 15.06 -10.94
C ARG A 326 -10.98 14.89 -12.11
N TYR A 327 -12.05 14.14 -11.94
CA TYR A 327 -12.98 13.79 -12.99
C TYR A 327 -14.41 14.14 -12.59
N ASN A 328 -15.18 14.63 -13.54
CA ASN A 328 -16.57 15.05 -13.32
C ASN A 328 -17.58 13.88 -13.38
N PHE A 329 -17.13 12.66 -13.18
CA PHE A 329 -18.00 11.48 -13.14
C PHE A 329 -17.50 10.50 -12.08
N ASP A 330 -18.45 9.79 -11.49
CA ASP A 330 -18.22 8.80 -10.47
C ASP A 330 -18.18 7.40 -11.10
N ASP A 331 -17.04 6.72 -11.01
CA ASP A 331 -16.94 5.30 -11.36
C ASP A 331 -16.98 4.48 -10.07
N LEU A 332 -18.11 3.80 -9.83
CA LEU A 332 -18.35 2.96 -8.67
C LEU A 332 -17.99 1.48 -8.91
N SER A 333 -17.49 1.12 -10.08
CA SER A 333 -17.20 -0.28 -10.41
C SER A 333 -16.20 -0.93 -9.46
N TRP A 334 -15.29 -0.14 -8.87
CA TRP A 334 -14.32 -0.61 -7.89
C TRP A 334 -14.93 -1.09 -6.56
N LEU A 335 -16.18 -0.68 -6.22
CA LEU A 335 -16.92 -1.20 -5.07
C LEU A 335 -17.17 -2.71 -5.19
N TYR A 336 -17.31 -3.19 -6.41
CA TYR A 336 -17.53 -4.61 -6.68
C TYR A 336 -16.24 -5.44 -6.62
N ASP A 337 -15.08 -4.78 -6.55
CA ASP A 337 -13.79 -5.41 -6.30
C ASP A 337 -13.50 -5.52 -4.78
N ILE A 338 -14.33 -4.89 -3.92
CA ILE A 338 -14.23 -5.01 -2.46
C ILE A 338 -14.98 -6.26 -2.01
N GLU A 339 -14.28 -7.10 -1.27
CA GLU A 339 -14.81 -8.37 -0.75
C GLU A 339 -15.54 -8.17 0.59
N PHE A 340 -16.66 -7.47 0.57
CA PHE A 340 -17.51 -7.29 1.76
C PHE A 340 -18.05 -8.60 2.32
N GLU A 341 -18.06 -9.66 1.55
CA GLU A 341 -18.34 -11.05 1.94
C GLU A 341 -17.47 -11.51 3.13
N LEU A 342 -16.29 -10.93 3.31
CA LEU A 342 -15.43 -11.17 4.46
C LEU A 342 -16.11 -10.79 5.79
N LEU A 343 -17.15 -9.96 5.77
CA LEU A 343 -17.90 -9.54 6.94
C LEU A 343 -19.06 -10.47 7.31
N SER A 344 -19.48 -11.37 6.43
CA SER A 344 -20.73 -12.15 6.56
C SER A 344 -20.77 -13.01 7.81
N ASN A 345 -19.83 -13.44 8.47
CA ASN A 345 -19.86 -14.27 9.67
C ASN A 345 -19.17 -13.60 10.88
N ASN A 346 -19.19 -12.28 10.95
CA ASN A 346 -18.59 -11.53 12.05
C ASN A 346 -19.64 -11.07 13.06
N GLU A 347 -19.22 -10.95 14.32
CA GLU A 347 -20.01 -10.32 15.38
C GLU A 347 -20.15 -8.82 15.11
N ILE A 348 -21.08 -8.46 14.23
CA ILE A 348 -21.35 -7.08 13.83
C ILE A 348 -22.71 -6.62 14.37
N ASP A 349 -22.70 -5.55 15.14
CA ASP A 349 -23.90 -4.87 15.61
C ASP A 349 -24.54 -4.06 14.49
N LYS A 350 -23.79 -3.07 13.94
CA LYS A 350 -24.24 -2.24 12.82
C LYS A 350 -23.10 -1.91 11.87
N ILE A 351 -23.44 -1.68 10.59
CA ILE A 351 -22.57 -1.10 9.56
C ILE A 351 -23.21 0.19 9.09
N ILE A 352 -22.57 1.31 9.39
CA ILE A 352 -23.05 2.64 9.05
C ILE A 352 -22.39 3.08 7.74
N CYS A 353 -23.20 3.29 6.72
CA CYS A 353 -22.78 3.77 5.40
C CYS A 353 -22.88 5.30 5.37
N ILE A 354 -21.79 5.98 5.05
CA ILE A 354 -21.70 7.45 5.06
C ILE A 354 -21.22 8.00 3.73
N GLY A 355 -21.39 9.30 3.55
CA GLY A 355 -20.96 10.03 2.36
C GLY A 355 -21.96 10.02 1.22
N PRO A 356 -21.61 10.63 0.07
CA PRO A 356 -22.52 10.76 -1.07
C PRO A 356 -23.01 9.43 -1.64
N GLN A 357 -22.18 8.38 -1.57
CA GLN A 357 -22.46 7.04 -2.09
C GLN A 357 -22.88 6.04 -1.00
N ALA A 358 -23.42 6.52 0.11
CA ALA A 358 -23.84 5.68 1.24
C ALA A 358 -24.87 4.60 0.83
N TYR A 359 -25.79 4.93 -0.11
CA TYR A 359 -26.76 3.98 -0.66
C TYR A 359 -26.12 2.91 -1.55
N ASP A 360 -25.09 3.27 -2.31
CA ASP A 360 -24.35 2.33 -3.17
C ASP A 360 -23.56 1.34 -2.31
N ILE A 361 -22.93 1.82 -1.23
CA ILE A 361 -22.24 0.96 -0.24
C ILE A 361 -23.26 0.00 0.39
N ALA A 362 -24.41 0.51 0.83
CA ALA A 362 -25.46 -0.31 1.44
C ALA A 362 -25.98 -1.38 0.48
N THR A 363 -26.18 -1.01 -0.78
CA THR A 363 -26.58 -1.96 -1.85
C THR A 363 -25.52 -3.04 -2.03
N ARG A 364 -24.24 -2.67 -2.09
CA ARG A 364 -23.14 -3.65 -2.23
C ARG A 364 -23.02 -4.57 -1.02
N LEU A 365 -23.27 -4.07 0.20
CA LEU A 365 -23.32 -4.89 1.41
C LEU A 365 -24.45 -5.93 1.38
N LYS A 366 -25.63 -5.57 0.84
CA LYS A 366 -26.72 -6.53 0.64
C LYS A 366 -26.31 -7.64 -0.33
N TYR A 367 -25.62 -7.30 -1.43
CA TYR A 367 -25.07 -8.32 -2.35
C TYR A 367 -24.02 -9.21 -1.70
N ALA A 368 -23.35 -8.73 -0.65
CA ALA A 368 -22.42 -9.53 0.16
C ALA A 368 -23.12 -10.38 1.25
N ASN A 369 -24.44 -10.53 1.17
CA ASN A 369 -25.27 -11.29 2.14
C ASN A 369 -25.16 -10.75 3.58
N ILE A 370 -24.93 -9.45 3.75
CA ILE A 370 -25.04 -8.81 5.08
C ILE A 370 -26.54 -8.59 5.39
N GLU A 371 -26.96 -8.98 6.57
CA GLU A 371 -28.32 -8.83 7.06
C GLU A 371 -28.77 -7.39 7.02
N GLU A 372 -29.93 -7.13 6.38
CA GLU A 372 -30.41 -5.76 6.11
C GLU A 372 -30.58 -4.92 7.39
N GLU A 373 -30.99 -5.56 8.48
CA GLU A 373 -31.14 -4.94 9.78
C GLU A 373 -29.84 -4.42 10.40
N LYS A 374 -28.69 -4.92 9.94
CA LYS A 374 -27.35 -4.46 10.35
C LYS A 374 -26.89 -3.24 9.55
N ILE A 375 -27.47 -2.99 8.38
CA ILE A 375 -27.06 -1.93 7.48
C ILE A 375 -27.84 -0.64 7.80
N VAL A 376 -27.12 0.44 8.05
CA VAL A 376 -27.70 1.75 8.38
C VAL A 376 -27.11 2.79 7.45
N VAL A 377 -27.96 3.55 6.76
CA VAL A 377 -27.55 4.61 5.83
C VAL A 377 -27.73 5.97 6.51
N ILE A 378 -26.61 6.63 6.80
CA ILE A 378 -26.57 7.99 7.38
C ILE A 378 -25.48 8.78 6.63
N PRO A 379 -25.81 9.49 5.54
CA PRO A 379 -24.80 10.16 4.73
C PRO A 379 -23.95 11.20 5.45
N LEU A 380 -24.52 11.90 6.44
CA LEU A 380 -23.84 12.95 7.19
C LEU A 380 -23.01 12.37 8.36
N ILE A 381 -21.74 12.69 8.40
CA ILE A 381 -20.79 12.10 9.35
C ILE A 381 -21.08 12.47 10.81
N ASP A 382 -21.54 13.67 11.06
CA ASP A 382 -21.90 14.13 12.42
C ASP A 382 -23.14 13.41 12.96
N GLU A 383 -24.14 13.14 12.12
CA GLU A 383 -25.31 12.33 12.45
C GLU A 383 -24.92 10.85 12.63
N ALA A 384 -24.08 10.33 11.78
CA ALA A 384 -23.56 8.97 11.89
C ALA A 384 -22.81 8.76 13.19
N VAL A 385 -21.96 9.71 13.60
CA VAL A 385 -21.25 9.63 14.88
C VAL A 385 -22.21 9.74 16.07
N LYS A 386 -23.23 10.60 16.04
CA LYS A 386 -24.27 10.65 17.08
C LYS A 386 -24.99 9.31 17.21
N PHE A 387 -25.32 8.69 16.07
CA PHE A 387 -25.93 7.36 16.04
C PHE A 387 -25.01 6.30 16.64
N ILE A 388 -23.74 6.28 16.27
CA ILE A 388 -22.74 5.34 16.83
C ILE A 388 -22.66 5.47 18.33
N LYS A 389 -22.58 6.70 18.85
CA LYS A 389 -22.45 6.98 20.29
C LYS A 389 -23.66 6.51 21.09
N SER A 390 -24.86 6.59 20.54
CA SER A 390 -26.12 6.38 21.27
C SER A 390 -26.85 5.08 20.97
N LYS A 391 -26.63 4.47 19.82
CA LYS A 391 -27.46 3.38 19.29
C LYS A 391 -26.68 2.12 18.91
N THR A 392 -25.35 2.09 19.07
CA THR A 392 -24.53 0.94 18.66
C THR A 392 -23.66 0.40 19.81
N LYS A 393 -23.19 -0.84 19.65
CA LYS A 393 -22.41 -1.57 20.65
C LYS A 393 -21.09 -2.09 20.09
N GLY A 394 -20.21 -2.54 21.00
CA GLY A 394 -18.91 -3.12 20.65
C GLY A 394 -17.87 -2.11 20.21
N ASN A 395 -16.69 -2.59 19.82
CA ASN A 395 -15.61 -1.73 19.33
C ASN A 395 -15.98 -1.08 17.99
N ILE A 396 -15.39 0.07 17.69
CA ILE A 396 -15.74 0.88 16.52
C ILE A 396 -14.63 0.78 15.49
N TYR A 397 -14.99 0.46 14.24
CA TYR A 397 -14.08 0.34 13.13
C TYR A 397 -14.45 1.30 12.01
N GLY A 398 -13.66 2.35 11.83
CA GLY A 398 -13.79 3.29 10.72
C GLY A 398 -12.99 2.80 9.52
N ILE A 399 -13.66 2.40 8.45
CA ILE A 399 -13.08 2.07 7.15
C ILE A 399 -13.33 3.24 6.22
N LEU A 400 -12.47 4.25 6.30
CA LEU A 400 -12.70 5.56 5.73
C LEU A 400 -11.60 5.93 4.74
N ASN A 401 -11.91 6.81 3.78
CA ASN A 401 -10.84 7.45 3.03
C ASN A 401 -10.25 8.65 3.82
N PHE A 402 -9.11 9.14 3.36
CA PHE A 402 -8.36 10.19 4.07
C PHE A 402 -9.17 11.49 4.30
N ASP A 403 -10.17 11.80 3.46
CA ASP A 403 -11.03 12.99 3.60
C ASP A 403 -12.00 12.88 4.77
N MET A 404 -12.34 11.66 5.19
CA MET A 404 -13.31 11.39 6.24
C MET A 404 -12.66 11.07 7.59
N VAL A 405 -11.37 10.75 7.62
CA VAL A 405 -10.67 10.35 8.85
C VAL A 405 -10.65 11.48 9.88
N GLU A 406 -10.24 12.67 9.49
CA GLU A 406 -10.17 13.82 10.40
C GLU A 406 -11.57 14.27 10.87
N PRO A 407 -12.57 14.48 9.98
CA PRO A 407 -13.93 14.76 10.40
C PRO A 407 -14.51 13.71 11.34
N PHE A 408 -14.27 12.42 11.09
CA PHE A 408 -14.72 11.35 11.98
C PHE A 408 -14.08 11.45 13.36
N ASN A 409 -12.76 11.58 13.43
CA ASN A 409 -12.03 11.66 14.70
C ASN A 409 -12.46 12.87 15.53
N ASN A 410 -12.62 14.04 14.90
CA ASN A 410 -13.05 15.26 15.58
C ASN A 410 -14.46 15.10 16.18
N ASN A 411 -15.41 14.57 15.41
CA ASN A 411 -16.75 14.28 15.88
C ASN A 411 -16.77 13.23 16.99
N MET A 412 -15.96 12.18 16.89
CA MET A 412 -15.84 11.16 17.95
C MET A 412 -15.29 11.73 19.24
N LYS A 413 -14.26 12.57 19.20
CA LYS A 413 -13.62 13.19 20.37
C LYS A 413 -14.41 14.38 20.95
N GLY A 414 -15.37 14.91 20.21
CA GLY A 414 -16.12 16.11 20.58
C GLY A 414 -15.34 17.41 20.33
N GLU A 415 -14.28 17.37 19.54
CA GLU A 415 -13.53 18.55 19.11
C GLU A 415 -14.30 19.22 17.96
N LYS A 416 -14.55 20.54 18.05
CA LYS A 416 -15.14 21.29 16.92
C LYS A 416 -14.15 21.25 15.75
N SER A 417 -14.60 20.79 14.58
CA SER A 417 -13.84 20.94 13.35
C SER A 417 -13.54 22.42 13.14
N GLY A 418 -12.26 22.78 13.20
CA GLY A 418 -11.82 24.11 12.76
C GLY A 418 -12.21 24.31 11.30
N ASN A 419 -12.86 25.42 11.00
CA ASN A 419 -13.23 25.85 9.65
C ASN A 419 -12.01 26.01 8.74
#